data_3f92c820f976cdfff8b2e5075956992d
#
_entry.id   3f92c820f976cdfff8b2e5075956992d
#
_cell.length_a   1.000
_cell.length_b   1.000
_cell.length_c   1.000
_cell.angle_alpha   90.00
_cell.angle_beta   90.00
_cell.angle_gamma   90.00
#
_symmetry.space_group_name_H-M   'P 1'
#
loop_
_entity.id
_entity.type
_entity.pdbx_description
1 polymer ?
#
loop_
_entity_poly.entity_id
_entity_poly.type
_entity_poly.pdbx_seq_one_letter_code
_entity_poly.pdbx_strand_id
1 'polypeptide(L)'
;PNRTFDVGIAEGHAVTFSGGMAKDGLIPFCNIYSSFAQRAYDNIIHDMALLNLPVVLCLDRAGLVVEDGPTHHGAFDMAALRPIPHLTIASPMNEHELRNLMYSG
;
A
#
# COMPACT_ATOMS: atom_id res chain seq x y z
N PRO A 1 4.74 -19.67 2.01
CA PRO A 1 5.50 -19.85 0.82
C PRO A 1 4.71 -19.78 -0.46
N ASN A 2 3.59 -20.50 -0.63
CA ASN A 2 2.87 -20.51 -1.91
C ASN A 2 1.94 -19.28 -2.16
N ARG A 3 1.93 -18.31 -1.26
CA ARG A 3 1.10 -17.10 -1.32
C ARG A 3 1.91 -15.82 -1.13
N THR A 4 3.21 -15.88 -1.30
CA THR A 4 4.09 -14.72 -1.20
C THR A 4 4.82 -14.54 -2.51
N PHE A 5 4.77 -13.34 -3.05
CA PHE A 5 5.37 -12.97 -4.31
C PHE A 5 6.37 -11.84 -4.05
N ASP A 6 7.63 -12.09 -4.31
CA ASP A 6 8.65 -11.06 -4.30
C ASP A 6 8.75 -10.47 -5.71
N VAL A 7 8.42 -9.20 -5.83
CA VAL A 7 8.43 -8.47 -7.10
C VAL A 7 9.70 -7.62 -7.28
N GLY A 8 10.62 -7.71 -6.34
CA GLY A 8 11.82 -6.86 -6.30
C GLY A 8 11.48 -5.40 -6.01
N ILE A 9 12.38 -4.50 -6.35
CA ILE A 9 12.19 -3.05 -6.19
C ILE A 9 11.41 -2.51 -7.40
N ALA A 10 10.10 -2.77 -7.42
CA ALA A 10 9.22 -2.45 -8.54
C ALA A 10 7.81 -2.10 -8.04
N GLU A 11 7.65 -0.95 -7.39
CA GLU A 11 6.44 -0.54 -6.68
C GLU A 11 5.22 -0.45 -7.60
N GLY A 12 5.37 0.13 -8.79
CA GLY A 12 4.29 0.19 -9.78
C GLY A 12 3.82 -1.20 -10.21
N HIS A 13 4.78 -2.12 -10.44
CA HIS A 13 4.45 -3.51 -10.75
C HIS A 13 3.74 -4.21 -9.59
N ALA A 14 4.18 -3.99 -8.35
CA ALA A 14 3.55 -4.56 -7.15
C ALA A 14 2.07 -4.19 -7.06
N VAL A 15 1.74 -2.92 -7.30
CA VAL A 15 0.36 -2.40 -7.26
C VAL A 15 -0.47 -2.98 -8.39
N THR A 16 -0.01 -2.90 -9.63
CA THR A 16 -0.73 -3.43 -10.80
C THR A 16 -0.95 -4.95 -10.69
N PHE A 17 0.06 -5.69 -10.25
CA PHE A 17 -0.04 -7.13 -10.01
C PHE A 17 -1.06 -7.46 -8.93
N SER A 18 -1.06 -6.69 -7.82
CA SER A 18 -2.07 -6.83 -6.76
C SER A 18 -3.48 -6.54 -7.29
N GLY A 19 -3.65 -5.50 -8.10
CA GLY A 19 -4.91 -5.20 -8.78
C GLY A 19 -5.40 -6.38 -9.64
N GLY A 20 -4.50 -6.99 -10.40
CA GLY A 20 -4.80 -8.20 -11.19
C GLY A 20 -5.26 -9.37 -10.33
N MET A 21 -4.56 -9.65 -9.23
CA MET A 21 -4.95 -10.71 -8.27
C MET A 21 -6.32 -10.43 -7.65
N ALA A 22 -6.59 -9.17 -7.28
CA ALA A 22 -7.87 -8.78 -6.71
C ALA A 22 -9.02 -8.94 -7.71
N LYS A 23 -8.78 -8.62 -8.98
CA LYS A 23 -9.75 -8.82 -10.06
C LYS A 23 -10.09 -10.29 -10.26
N ASP A 24 -9.15 -11.19 -9.99
CA ASP A 24 -9.35 -12.64 -10.05
C ASP A 24 -9.95 -13.22 -8.76
N GLY A 25 -10.36 -12.38 -7.81
CA GLY A 25 -11.07 -12.78 -6.59
C GLY A 25 -10.18 -13.08 -5.40
N LEU A 26 -8.90 -12.70 -5.44
CA LEU A 26 -8.01 -12.77 -4.27
C LEU A 26 -8.11 -11.48 -3.44
N ILE A 27 -7.62 -11.52 -2.21
CA ILE A 27 -7.43 -10.34 -1.35
C ILE A 27 -5.93 -10.18 -1.11
N PRO A 28 -5.24 -9.44 -1.97
CA PRO A 28 -3.81 -9.25 -1.83
C PRO A 28 -3.47 -8.19 -0.79
N PHE A 29 -2.40 -8.45 -0.03
CA PHE A 29 -1.71 -7.48 0.81
C PHE A 29 -0.46 -7.01 0.06
N CYS A 30 -0.50 -5.78 -0.42
CA CYS A 30 0.58 -5.17 -1.18
C CYS A 30 1.45 -4.33 -0.23
N ASN A 31 2.63 -4.85 0.12
CA ASN A 31 3.55 -4.20 1.04
C ASN A 31 4.56 -3.36 0.26
N ILE A 32 4.56 -2.06 0.49
CA ILE A 32 5.46 -1.10 -0.16
C ILE A 32 6.00 -0.14 0.90
N TYR A 33 7.25 0.23 0.76
CA TYR A 33 7.87 1.30 1.54
C TYR A 33 7.16 2.64 1.27
N SER A 34 6.72 3.35 2.31
CA SER A 34 5.89 4.56 2.18
C SER A 34 6.46 5.60 1.23
N SER A 35 7.74 5.98 1.40
CA SER A 35 8.38 6.97 0.52
C SER A 35 8.48 6.51 -0.94
N PHE A 36 8.57 5.20 -1.19
CA PHE A 36 8.67 4.64 -2.54
C PHE A 36 7.31 4.40 -3.20
N ALA A 37 6.24 4.36 -2.43
CA ALA A 37 4.87 4.28 -2.94
C ALA A 37 4.54 5.46 -3.87
N GLN A 38 5.26 6.57 -3.78
CA GLN A 38 5.14 7.70 -4.69
C GLN A 38 5.38 7.31 -6.15
N ARG A 39 6.24 6.30 -6.42
CA ARG A 39 6.48 5.78 -7.78
C ARG A 39 5.30 4.98 -8.34
N ALA A 40 4.41 4.53 -7.48
CA ALA A 40 3.22 3.75 -7.85
C ALA A 40 1.94 4.56 -7.79
N TYR A 41 2.01 5.88 -7.65
CA TYR A 41 0.84 6.73 -7.44
C TYR A 41 -0.20 6.59 -8.56
N ASP A 42 0.25 6.60 -9.79
CA ASP A 42 -0.61 6.38 -10.96
C ASP A 42 -1.27 4.99 -10.94
N ASN A 43 -0.50 3.95 -10.62
CA ASN A 43 -1.01 2.59 -10.53
C ASN A 43 -2.03 2.42 -9.39
N ILE A 44 -1.82 3.10 -8.25
CA ILE A 44 -2.79 3.11 -7.14
C ILE A 44 -4.12 3.70 -7.59
N ILE A 45 -4.08 4.78 -8.37
CA ILE A 45 -5.29 5.40 -8.92
C ILE A 45 -5.96 4.49 -9.94
N HIS A 46 -5.24 4.11 -11.01
CA HIS A 46 -5.83 3.48 -12.19
C HIS A 46 -6.04 1.97 -12.04
N ASP A 47 -5.11 1.28 -11.36
CA ASP A 47 -5.11 -0.18 -11.30
C ASP A 47 -5.76 -0.74 -10.03
N MET A 48 -6.08 0.12 -9.06
CA MET A 48 -6.76 -0.25 -7.81
C MET A 48 -8.03 0.57 -7.56
N ALA A 49 -7.86 1.89 -7.31
CA ALA A 49 -8.91 2.71 -6.75
C ALA A 49 -10.07 2.95 -7.73
N LEU A 50 -9.80 3.37 -8.96
CA LEU A 50 -10.83 3.59 -9.98
C LEU A 50 -11.59 2.31 -10.36
N LEU A 51 -10.94 1.17 -10.22
CA LEU A 51 -11.55 -0.14 -10.43
C LEU A 51 -12.26 -0.69 -9.19
N ASN A 52 -12.17 0.02 -8.07
CA ASN A 52 -12.72 -0.36 -6.76
C ASN A 52 -12.36 -1.79 -6.36
N LEU A 53 -11.08 -2.15 -6.50
CA LEU A 53 -10.58 -3.49 -6.23
C LEU A 53 -10.21 -3.67 -4.75
N PRO A 54 -10.50 -4.84 -4.15
CA PRO A 54 -10.21 -5.12 -2.76
C PRO A 54 -8.71 -5.46 -2.55
N VAL A 55 -7.88 -4.44 -2.53
CA VAL A 55 -6.44 -4.55 -2.25
C VAL A 55 -6.12 -3.87 -0.93
N VAL A 56 -5.41 -4.55 -0.05
CA VAL A 56 -4.88 -3.97 1.18
C VAL A 56 -3.48 -3.43 0.90
N LEU A 57 -3.36 -2.13 0.75
CA LEU A 57 -2.07 -1.47 0.55
C LEU A 57 -1.43 -1.19 1.92
N CYS A 58 -0.35 -1.89 2.23
CA CYS A 58 0.40 -1.75 3.46
C CYS A 58 1.62 -0.85 3.21
N LEU A 59 1.61 0.35 3.78
CA LEU A 59 2.71 1.30 3.66
C LEU A 59 3.66 1.15 4.85
N ASP A 60 4.79 0.53 4.60
CA ASP A 60 5.83 0.34 5.61
C ASP A 60 6.65 1.61 5.80
N ARG A 61 7.14 1.84 7.00
CA ARG A 61 7.96 3.00 7.38
C ARG A 61 7.30 4.36 7.06
N ALA A 62 5.99 4.48 7.30
CA ALA A 62 5.31 5.77 7.24
C ALA A 62 5.80 6.70 8.37
N GLY A 63 5.80 8.00 8.12
CA GLY A 63 6.32 8.99 9.06
C GLY A 63 7.83 9.17 9.00
N LEU A 64 8.44 9.54 10.13
CA LEU A 64 9.88 9.80 10.22
C LEU A 64 10.65 8.50 10.43
N VAL A 65 11.68 8.29 9.63
CA VAL A 65 12.62 7.17 9.76
C VAL A 65 13.98 7.69 10.22
N VAL A 66 14.52 7.10 11.27
CA VAL A 66 15.71 7.63 11.94
C VAL A 66 17.00 7.31 11.19
N GLU A 67 17.15 6.06 10.73
CA GLU A 67 18.41 5.57 10.18
C GLU A 67 18.60 5.91 8.69
N ASP A 68 17.54 5.89 7.91
CA ASP A 68 17.59 6.06 6.45
C ASP A 68 17.59 7.55 6.02
N GLY A 69 17.28 8.46 6.90
CA GLY A 69 17.34 9.91 6.68
C GLY A 69 16.21 10.48 5.83
N PRO A 70 16.35 11.75 5.40
CA PRO A 70 15.25 12.54 4.80
C PRO A 70 14.67 11.97 3.52
N THR A 71 15.46 11.23 2.74
CA THR A 71 15.00 10.63 1.47
C THR A 71 14.01 9.48 1.66
N HIS A 72 13.91 8.97 2.89
CA HIS A 72 13.08 7.80 3.21
C HIS A 72 11.90 8.15 4.14
N HIS A 73 11.75 9.41 4.55
CA HIS A 73 10.59 9.81 5.36
C HIS A 73 9.29 9.63 4.59
N GLY A 74 8.35 8.88 5.16
CA GLY A 74 7.00 8.69 4.63
C GLY A 74 6.06 9.84 5.04
N ALA A 75 6.40 11.07 4.66
CA ALA A 75 5.68 12.26 5.10
C ALA A 75 4.50 12.65 4.20
N PHE A 76 4.43 12.14 2.99
CA PHE A 76 3.48 12.61 1.97
C PHE A 76 2.35 11.62 1.67
N ASP A 77 2.42 10.40 2.15
CA ASP A 77 1.50 9.31 1.83
C ASP A 77 0.03 9.66 2.11
N MET A 78 -0.29 10.10 3.33
CA MET A 78 -1.67 10.46 3.69
C MET A 78 -2.20 11.61 2.84
N ALA A 79 -1.39 12.65 2.62
CA ALA A 79 -1.78 13.81 1.83
C ALA A 79 -2.01 13.44 0.36
N ALA A 80 -1.16 12.57 -0.18
CA ALA A 80 -1.25 12.12 -1.57
C ALA A 80 -2.41 11.15 -1.80
N LEU A 81 -2.67 10.24 -0.86
CA LEU A 81 -3.68 9.20 -1.03
C LEU A 81 -5.09 9.63 -0.65
N ARG A 82 -5.22 10.62 0.25
CA ARG A 82 -6.52 11.07 0.74
C ARG A 82 -7.52 11.53 -0.34
N PRO A 83 -7.11 12.19 -1.43
CA PRO A 83 -8.05 12.62 -2.46
C PRO A 83 -8.49 11.50 -3.42
N ILE A 84 -7.87 10.33 -3.34
CA ILE A 84 -8.18 9.22 -4.24
C ILE A 84 -9.50 8.56 -3.81
N PRO A 85 -10.48 8.41 -4.73
CA PRO A 85 -11.76 7.80 -4.39
C PRO A 85 -11.60 6.30 -4.02
N HIS A 86 -12.55 5.80 -3.24
CA HIS A 86 -12.62 4.40 -2.81
C HIS A 86 -11.44 3.90 -1.96
N LEU A 87 -10.55 4.80 -1.49
CA LEU A 87 -9.52 4.47 -0.53
C LEU A 87 -9.95 4.79 0.90
N THR A 88 -9.81 3.82 1.79
CA THR A 88 -9.87 4.03 3.23
C THR A 88 -8.46 4.06 3.79
N ILE A 89 -8.11 5.13 4.51
CA ILE A 89 -6.78 5.27 5.10
C ILE A 89 -6.89 5.03 6.59
N ALA A 90 -6.04 4.14 7.11
CA ALA A 90 -5.94 3.83 8.52
C ALA A 90 -4.50 3.91 9.00
N SER A 91 -4.30 4.44 10.20
CA SER A 91 -2.98 4.54 10.83
C SER A 91 -3.07 3.93 12.25
N PRO A 92 -2.70 2.67 12.41
CA PRO A 92 -2.77 2.00 13.71
C PRO A 92 -1.75 2.57 14.69
N MET A 93 -2.14 2.73 15.96
CA MET A 93 -1.26 3.20 17.03
C MET A 93 -0.39 2.10 17.65
N ASN A 94 -0.79 0.85 17.45
CA ASN A 94 -0.11 -0.31 18.05
C ASN A 94 -0.40 -1.58 17.24
N GLU A 95 0.27 -2.67 17.60
CA GLU A 95 0.17 -3.95 16.92
C GLU A 95 -1.22 -4.61 17.01
N HIS A 96 -1.98 -4.34 18.07
CA HIS A 96 -3.35 -4.85 18.20
C HIS A 96 -4.30 -4.20 17.20
N GLU A 97 -4.19 -2.88 17.05
CA GLU A 97 -4.96 -2.14 16.05
C GLU A 97 -4.56 -2.56 14.64
N LEU A 98 -3.27 -2.68 14.36
CA LEU A 98 -2.78 -3.15 13.06
C LEU A 98 -3.37 -4.51 12.72
N ARG A 99 -3.30 -5.46 13.65
CA ARG A 99 -3.87 -6.79 13.45
C ARG A 99 -5.37 -6.75 13.13
N ASN A 100 -6.12 -5.93 13.87
CA ASN A 100 -7.56 -5.80 13.66
C ASN A 100 -7.88 -5.15 12.31
N LEU A 101 -7.14 -4.12 11.93
CA LEU A 101 -7.28 -3.46 10.62
C LEU A 101 -6.97 -4.43 9.48
N MET A 102 -5.88 -5.18 9.58
CA MET A 102 -5.53 -6.20 8.57
C MET A 102 -6.57 -7.32 8.44
N TYR A 103 -7.29 -7.61 9.51
CA TYR A 103 -8.36 -8.61 9.48
C TYR A 103 -9.67 -8.05 8.89
N SER A 104 -9.87 -6.74 8.95
CA SER A 104 -11.09 -6.06 8.50
C SER A 104 -11.02 -5.52 7.07
N GLY A 105 -9.80 -5.43 6.52
CA GLY A 105 -9.49 -4.90 5.19
C GLY A 105 -9.58 -5.95 4.08
#